data_167f24101bd6ea636351549dbc2fccc4
#
_entry.id   167f24101bd6ea636351549dbc2fccc4
#
_cell.length_a   1.000
_cell.length_b   1.000
_cell.length_c   1.000
_cell.angle_alpha   90.00
_cell.angle_beta   90.00
_cell.angle_gamma   90.00
#
_symmetry.space_group_name_H-M   'P 1'
#
loop_
_entity.id
_entity.type
_entity.pdbx_description
1 polymer ?
#
loop_
_entity_poly.entity_id
_entity_poly.type
_entity_poly.pdbx_seq_one_letter_code
_entity_poly.pdbx_strand_id
1 'polypeptide(L)'
;DKYHVSFLAIPFEEYTTTKLATAFATNEAPDIFECSPAIINQYLDAGVCEPLDDIMTDDIKQDYTEAAFDRVSRDGVIYGIPLDGDLVALYYNKEILEQNGVTPPTTWDELKTVAAKLNTDDYAGFTFEVDKGDWQCFTFYPFVWMQGGSLFTEEGLANLNSEEVVNALQLWRDLLDSGNCNETPGRSVSDISILTNGETAMQINGSWSVFRADPEKYGVVPLPAATANGNTASVAGGWNVMVNNQNGGEKIAGAKDFISWMWLNKDHVTEFNTKAKFSYCMRESVIEAGKDVYQSSENAIVFSEEVLQTAKPEIALSGEAKEIVATMIQDALYNTSAQEAADNAQESMLQYQEESGARFSG
;
A
#
# COMPACT_ATOMS: atom_id res chain seq x y z
N ASP A 1 -29.24 -10.13 -17.69
CA ASP A 1 -27.94 -10.82 -17.76
C ASP A 1 -27.30 -10.54 -19.13
N LYS A 2 -26.55 -9.42 -19.21
CA LYS A 2 -25.89 -9.01 -20.47
C LYS A 2 -24.54 -9.71 -20.64
N TYR A 3 -23.81 -9.95 -19.51
CA TYR A 3 -22.48 -10.54 -19.49
C TYR A 3 -22.37 -11.64 -18.43
N HIS A 4 -21.51 -12.61 -18.69
CA HIS A 4 -21.01 -13.55 -17.70
C HIS A 4 -19.62 -13.07 -17.27
N VAL A 5 -19.46 -12.78 -15.99
CA VAL A 5 -18.19 -12.32 -15.41
C VAL A 5 -17.58 -13.45 -14.60
N SER A 6 -16.34 -13.80 -14.91
CA SER A 6 -15.54 -14.78 -14.16
C SER A 6 -14.46 -14.07 -13.38
N PHE A 7 -14.33 -14.38 -12.09
CA PHE A 7 -13.29 -13.83 -11.23
C PHE A 7 -12.21 -14.87 -10.98
N LEU A 8 -10.96 -14.40 -11.04
CA LEU A 8 -9.80 -15.18 -10.64
C LEU A 8 -9.15 -14.47 -9.44
N ALA A 9 -9.26 -15.07 -8.27
CA ALA A 9 -8.57 -14.59 -7.06
C ALA A 9 -7.16 -15.20 -7.01
N ILE A 10 -6.15 -14.34 -6.90
CA ILE A 10 -4.75 -14.73 -6.84
C ILE A 10 -4.16 -14.09 -5.57
N PRO A 11 -3.30 -14.80 -4.80
CA PRO A 11 -2.58 -14.20 -3.68
C PRO A 11 -1.81 -12.95 -4.11
N PHE A 12 -1.80 -11.91 -3.25
CA PHE A 12 -1.26 -10.59 -3.56
C PHE A 12 0.15 -10.64 -4.16
N GLU A 13 1.10 -11.25 -3.45
CA GLU A 13 2.51 -11.33 -3.90
C GLU A 13 2.66 -12.08 -5.23
N GLU A 14 1.93 -13.19 -5.41
CA GLU A 14 1.95 -13.95 -6.66
C GLU A 14 1.37 -13.13 -7.83
N TYR A 15 0.32 -12.36 -7.57
CA TYR A 15 -0.34 -11.52 -8.56
C TYR A 15 0.57 -10.40 -9.03
N THR A 16 1.16 -9.64 -8.10
CA THR A 16 1.93 -8.44 -8.39
C THR A 16 3.32 -8.74 -8.96
N THR A 17 3.91 -9.89 -8.60
CA THR A 17 5.27 -10.24 -9.02
C THR A 17 5.33 -11.04 -10.31
N THR A 18 4.46 -12.02 -10.51
CA THR A 18 4.64 -12.99 -11.61
C THR A 18 3.40 -13.28 -12.43
N LYS A 19 2.23 -13.47 -11.82
CA LYS A 19 1.05 -14.01 -12.54
C LYS A 19 0.52 -13.08 -13.61
N LEU A 20 0.34 -11.80 -13.27
CA LEU A 20 -0.21 -10.84 -14.21
C LEU A 20 0.76 -10.62 -15.39
N ALA A 21 2.04 -10.43 -15.10
CA ALA A 21 3.06 -10.24 -16.12
C ALA A 21 3.17 -11.46 -17.07
N THR A 22 3.16 -12.68 -16.51
CA THR A 22 3.18 -13.92 -17.29
C THR A 22 1.94 -14.03 -18.17
N ALA A 23 0.75 -13.73 -17.64
CA ALA A 23 -0.50 -13.79 -18.40
C ALA A 23 -0.48 -12.84 -19.62
N PHE A 24 0.07 -11.62 -19.47
CA PHE A 24 0.27 -10.70 -20.59
C PHE A 24 1.29 -11.24 -21.61
N ALA A 25 2.41 -11.79 -21.13
CA ALA A 25 3.44 -12.35 -22.01
C ALA A 25 2.96 -13.57 -22.83
N THR A 26 1.97 -14.31 -22.32
CA THR A 26 1.40 -15.50 -22.98
C THR A 26 0.09 -15.22 -23.72
N ASN A 27 -0.39 -13.97 -23.77
CA ASN A 27 -1.71 -13.58 -24.30
C ASN A 27 -2.88 -14.30 -23.61
N GLU A 28 -2.75 -14.58 -22.32
CA GLU A 28 -3.78 -15.17 -21.46
C GLU A 28 -4.27 -14.20 -20.38
N ALA A 29 -3.92 -12.92 -20.51
CA ALA A 29 -4.31 -11.90 -19.56
C ALA A 29 -5.85 -11.69 -19.57
N PRO A 30 -6.44 -11.39 -18.39
CA PRO A 30 -7.89 -11.16 -18.29
C PRO A 30 -8.31 -9.92 -19.10
N ASP A 31 -9.62 -9.81 -19.37
CA ASP A 31 -10.20 -8.64 -20.05
C ASP A 31 -10.14 -7.38 -19.18
N ILE A 32 -10.25 -7.56 -17.86
CA ILE A 32 -10.16 -6.51 -16.82
C ILE A 32 -9.15 -6.99 -15.79
N PHE A 33 -8.27 -6.10 -15.37
CA PHE A 33 -7.26 -6.40 -14.34
C PHE A 33 -7.06 -5.23 -13.40
N GLU A 34 -6.58 -5.50 -12.20
CA GLU A 34 -6.27 -4.49 -11.20
C GLU A 34 -4.76 -4.20 -11.17
N CYS A 35 -4.40 -2.94 -10.98
CA CYS A 35 -3.02 -2.51 -10.78
C CYS A 35 -2.90 -1.62 -9.55
N SER A 36 -1.93 -1.91 -8.69
CA SER A 36 -1.48 -0.96 -7.68
C SER A 36 -0.55 0.10 -8.31
N PRO A 37 -0.32 1.25 -7.66
CA PRO A 37 0.69 2.22 -8.12
C PRO A 37 2.08 1.60 -8.31
N ALA A 38 2.43 0.60 -7.50
CA ALA A 38 3.73 -0.09 -7.58
C ALA A 38 3.99 -0.82 -8.92
N ILE A 39 2.95 -1.24 -9.62
CA ILE A 39 3.10 -2.07 -10.85
C ILE A 39 2.48 -1.43 -12.10
N ILE A 40 1.71 -0.35 -11.97
CA ILE A 40 0.93 0.21 -13.09
C ILE A 40 1.81 0.67 -14.26
N ASN A 41 2.95 1.29 -13.98
CA ASN A 41 3.86 1.79 -15.00
C ASN A 41 4.33 0.69 -15.96
N GLN A 42 4.56 -0.52 -15.46
CA GLN A 42 4.94 -1.67 -16.28
C GLN A 42 3.93 -1.95 -17.40
N TYR A 43 2.64 -1.84 -17.12
CA TYR A 43 1.58 -2.14 -18.11
C TYR A 43 1.27 -0.94 -19.00
N LEU A 44 1.38 0.28 -18.49
CA LEU A 44 1.28 1.50 -19.30
C LEU A 44 2.43 1.57 -20.33
N ASP A 45 3.66 1.31 -19.90
CA ASP A 45 4.85 1.34 -20.76
C ASP A 45 4.83 0.19 -21.78
N ALA A 46 4.28 -0.97 -21.42
CA ALA A 46 4.05 -2.08 -22.36
C ALA A 46 2.93 -1.82 -23.38
N GLY A 47 2.14 -0.76 -23.22
CA GLY A 47 1.05 -0.38 -24.12
C GLY A 47 -0.11 -1.38 -24.18
N VAL A 48 -0.34 -2.13 -23.10
CA VAL A 48 -1.38 -3.17 -23.02
C VAL A 48 -2.70 -2.70 -22.41
N CYS A 49 -2.77 -1.43 -22.02
CA CYS A 49 -3.94 -0.82 -21.42
C CYS A 49 -4.80 -0.10 -22.46
N GLU A 50 -6.09 -0.31 -22.39
CA GLU A 50 -7.07 0.37 -23.25
C GLU A 50 -7.37 1.78 -22.73
N PRO A 51 -7.41 2.83 -23.58
CA PRO A 51 -7.89 4.16 -23.20
C PRO A 51 -9.33 4.14 -22.72
N LEU A 52 -9.62 4.87 -21.63
CA LEU A 52 -10.93 4.90 -20.98
C LEU A 52 -11.63 6.27 -21.05
N ASP A 53 -11.07 7.25 -21.76
CA ASP A 53 -11.64 8.61 -21.87
C ASP A 53 -13.08 8.62 -22.40
N ASP A 54 -13.43 7.68 -23.25
CA ASP A 54 -14.76 7.55 -23.85
C ASP A 54 -15.86 7.16 -22.85
N ILE A 55 -15.51 6.60 -21.69
CA ILE A 55 -16.44 6.27 -20.61
C ILE A 55 -16.37 7.24 -19.42
N MET A 56 -15.39 8.14 -19.40
CA MET A 56 -15.16 9.12 -18.34
C MET A 56 -15.83 10.45 -18.68
N THR A 57 -17.08 10.64 -18.23
CA THR A 57 -17.80 11.92 -18.40
C THR A 57 -17.15 13.03 -17.55
N ASP A 58 -17.40 14.28 -17.92
CA ASP A 58 -16.89 15.44 -17.16
C ASP A 58 -17.41 15.44 -15.71
N ASP A 59 -18.67 15.07 -15.48
CA ASP A 59 -19.23 14.96 -14.13
C ASP A 59 -18.50 13.90 -13.28
N ILE A 60 -18.13 12.76 -13.88
CA ILE A 60 -17.36 11.73 -13.20
C ILE A 60 -15.95 12.23 -12.89
N LYS A 61 -15.29 12.86 -13.88
CA LYS A 61 -13.92 13.39 -13.68
C LYS A 61 -13.89 14.44 -12.56
N GLN A 62 -14.89 15.33 -12.48
CA GLN A 62 -15.00 16.36 -11.45
C GLN A 62 -15.30 15.81 -10.04
N ASP A 63 -15.85 14.62 -9.93
CA ASP A 63 -16.13 13.95 -8.65
C ASP A 63 -14.88 13.30 -8.04
N TYR A 64 -13.80 13.10 -8.83
CA TYR A 64 -12.51 12.65 -8.35
C TYR A 64 -11.64 13.81 -7.88
N THR A 65 -10.74 13.55 -6.93
CA THR A 65 -9.66 14.47 -6.61
C THR A 65 -8.73 14.63 -7.81
N GLU A 66 -8.13 15.81 -8.00
CA GLU A 66 -7.25 16.10 -9.15
C GLU A 66 -6.10 15.07 -9.27
N ALA A 67 -5.48 14.72 -8.15
CA ALA A 67 -4.39 13.75 -8.10
C ALA A 67 -4.81 12.29 -8.41
N ALA A 68 -6.11 11.97 -8.41
CA ALA A 68 -6.57 10.59 -8.61
C ALA A 68 -6.16 10.02 -9.96
N PHE A 69 -6.13 10.86 -11.01
CA PHE A 69 -5.81 10.43 -12.36
C PHE A 69 -4.32 10.47 -12.70
N ASP A 70 -3.49 11.13 -11.91
CA ASP A 70 -2.04 11.27 -12.20
C ASP A 70 -1.37 9.91 -12.38
N ARG A 71 -1.72 8.95 -11.54
CA ARG A 71 -1.15 7.60 -11.55
C ARG A 71 -1.70 6.67 -12.64
N VAL A 72 -2.85 7.00 -13.22
CA VAL A 72 -3.53 6.17 -14.24
C VAL A 72 -3.56 6.80 -15.63
N SER A 73 -2.89 7.92 -15.80
CA SER A 73 -2.84 8.66 -17.05
C SER A 73 -1.44 8.68 -17.65
N ARG A 74 -1.37 8.72 -18.98
CA ARG A 74 -0.13 8.93 -19.73
C ARG A 74 -0.43 9.84 -20.92
N ASP A 75 0.36 10.91 -21.09
CA ASP A 75 0.20 11.90 -22.16
C ASP A 75 -1.23 12.49 -22.25
N GLY A 76 -1.88 12.67 -21.10
CA GLY A 76 -3.24 13.23 -21.01
C GLY A 76 -4.37 12.25 -21.32
N VAL A 77 -4.05 10.97 -21.55
CA VAL A 77 -5.03 9.89 -21.78
C VAL A 77 -5.20 9.06 -20.50
N ILE A 78 -6.43 8.78 -20.11
CA ILE A 78 -6.78 7.98 -18.94
C ILE A 78 -6.84 6.50 -19.33
N TYR A 79 -6.08 5.64 -18.64
CA TYR A 79 -6.01 4.20 -18.88
C TYR A 79 -6.58 3.36 -17.73
N GLY A 80 -6.92 3.97 -16.61
CA GLY A 80 -7.43 3.26 -15.44
C GLY A 80 -8.45 4.06 -14.66
N ILE A 81 -9.26 3.37 -13.87
CA ILE A 81 -10.18 3.97 -12.91
C ILE A 81 -9.61 3.73 -11.51
N PRO A 82 -9.27 4.78 -10.74
CA PRO A 82 -8.88 4.63 -9.35
C PRO A 82 -10.06 4.08 -8.54
N LEU A 83 -9.87 2.92 -7.90
CA LEU A 83 -10.92 2.26 -7.13
C LEU A 83 -10.97 2.77 -5.70
N ASP A 84 -9.82 2.80 -5.07
CA ASP A 84 -9.69 3.07 -3.64
C ASP A 84 -8.32 3.64 -3.27
N GLY A 85 -8.23 4.12 -2.03
CA GLY A 85 -7.01 4.49 -1.34
C GLY A 85 -6.90 3.63 -0.08
N ASP A 86 -5.92 2.74 -0.07
CA ASP A 86 -5.61 1.91 1.09
C ASP A 86 -4.58 2.62 1.97
N LEU A 87 -4.85 2.66 3.27
CA LEU A 87 -4.00 3.30 4.27
C LEU A 87 -3.41 2.24 5.20
N VAL A 88 -2.25 2.49 5.80
CA VAL A 88 -1.67 1.61 6.82
C VAL A 88 -1.60 2.29 8.19
N ALA A 89 -1.77 1.47 9.24
CA ALA A 89 -1.70 1.89 10.63
C ALA A 89 -1.16 0.75 11.51
N LEU A 90 -0.96 1.02 12.78
CA LEU A 90 -0.59 0.02 13.77
C LEU A 90 -1.85 -0.57 14.42
N TYR A 91 -2.09 -1.85 14.18
CA TYR A 91 -3.09 -2.65 14.89
C TYR A 91 -2.50 -3.28 16.14
N TYR A 92 -3.29 -3.41 17.19
CA TYR A 92 -2.85 -4.04 18.43
C TYR A 92 -3.95 -4.82 19.13
N ASN A 93 -3.57 -5.83 19.91
CA ASN A 93 -4.47 -6.58 20.78
C ASN A 93 -4.66 -5.85 22.11
N LYS A 94 -5.88 -5.34 22.36
CA LYS A 94 -6.24 -4.55 23.56
C LYS A 94 -5.98 -5.33 24.84
N GLU A 95 -6.37 -6.61 24.89
CA GLU A 95 -6.21 -7.47 26.07
C GLU A 95 -4.74 -7.72 26.41
N ILE A 96 -3.90 -8.02 25.41
CA ILE A 96 -2.47 -8.24 25.63
C ILE A 96 -1.80 -6.98 26.17
N LEU A 97 -2.10 -5.81 25.61
CA LEU A 97 -1.53 -4.55 26.08
C LEU A 97 -1.99 -4.25 27.51
N GLU A 98 -3.28 -4.40 27.82
CA GLU A 98 -3.84 -4.15 29.16
C GLU A 98 -3.24 -5.07 30.23
N GLN A 99 -3.17 -6.38 29.95
CA GLN A 99 -2.58 -7.37 30.86
C GLN A 99 -1.11 -7.08 31.18
N ASN A 100 -0.39 -6.46 30.27
CA ASN A 100 1.02 -6.07 30.46
C ASN A 100 1.20 -4.63 30.96
N GLY A 101 0.11 -3.88 31.16
CA GLY A 101 0.14 -2.50 31.66
C GLY A 101 0.91 -1.58 30.73
N VAL A 102 0.71 -1.69 29.41
CA VAL A 102 1.28 -0.81 28.38
C VAL A 102 0.17 -0.19 27.53
N THR A 103 0.48 0.93 26.92
CA THR A 103 -0.35 1.59 25.90
C THR A 103 0.25 1.38 24.52
N PRO A 104 -0.54 1.53 23.44
CA PRO A 104 0.01 1.53 22.09
C PRO A 104 1.16 2.54 21.97
N PRO A 105 2.27 2.18 21.30
CA PRO A 105 3.41 3.06 21.15
C PRO A 105 3.09 4.25 20.24
N THR A 106 3.59 5.42 20.58
CA THR A 106 3.46 6.66 19.81
C THR A 106 4.77 7.11 19.16
N THR A 107 5.89 6.49 19.59
CA THR A 107 7.23 6.76 19.05
C THR A 107 7.98 5.47 18.72
N TRP A 108 9.05 5.59 17.91
CA TRP A 108 9.94 4.46 17.60
C TRP A 108 10.58 3.83 18.83
N ASP A 109 11.00 4.64 19.81
CA ASP A 109 11.59 4.13 21.04
C ASP A 109 10.55 3.41 21.91
N GLU A 110 9.32 3.93 21.95
CA GLU A 110 8.21 3.23 22.59
C GLU A 110 7.86 1.93 21.83
N LEU A 111 7.86 1.93 20.48
CA LEU A 111 7.61 0.72 19.70
C LEU A 111 8.62 -0.38 20.06
N LYS A 112 9.92 -0.07 20.07
CA LYS A 112 10.96 -1.02 20.49
C LYS A 112 10.75 -1.54 21.92
N THR A 113 10.45 -0.62 22.84
CA THR A 113 10.26 -0.97 24.25
C THR A 113 9.01 -1.81 24.49
N VAL A 114 7.88 -1.44 23.86
CA VAL A 114 6.60 -2.16 23.97
C VAL A 114 6.70 -3.52 23.30
N ALA A 115 7.28 -3.61 22.11
CA ALA A 115 7.52 -4.88 21.42
C ALA A 115 8.33 -5.84 22.29
N ALA A 116 9.43 -5.37 22.89
CA ALA A 116 10.25 -6.19 23.80
C ALA A 116 9.49 -6.66 25.05
N LYS A 117 8.65 -5.80 25.62
CA LYS A 117 7.87 -6.15 26.81
C LYS A 117 6.76 -7.15 26.54
N LEU A 118 6.17 -7.10 25.33
CA LEU A 118 5.06 -7.96 24.95
C LEU A 118 5.51 -9.30 24.33
N ASN A 119 6.78 -9.42 23.91
CA ASN A 119 7.29 -10.64 23.28
C ASN A 119 7.34 -11.82 24.25
N THR A 120 6.83 -12.98 23.85
CA THR A 120 6.76 -14.21 24.65
C THR A 120 7.07 -15.42 23.77
N ASP A 121 7.13 -16.62 24.36
CA ASP A 121 7.26 -17.85 23.60
C ASP A 121 6.00 -18.19 22.79
N ASP A 122 4.83 -17.60 23.15
CA ASP A 122 3.54 -17.90 22.52
C ASP A 122 3.22 -16.91 21.36
N TYR A 123 3.71 -15.67 21.43
CA TYR A 123 3.46 -14.65 20.41
C TYR A 123 4.57 -13.61 20.35
N ALA A 124 4.77 -13.03 19.17
CA ALA A 124 5.68 -11.92 18.96
C ALA A 124 5.12 -10.60 19.54
N GLY A 125 6.00 -9.71 20.00
CA GLY A 125 5.57 -8.38 20.46
C GLY A 125 5.10 -7.48 19.31
N PHE A 126 5.70 -7.65 18.14
CA PHE A 126 5.38 -6.85 16.94
C PHE A 126 5.62 -7.64 15.66
N THR A 127 4.82 -7.42 14.65
CA THR A 127 5.01 -8.03 13.31
C THR A 127 4.97 -6.95 12.24
N PHE A 128 6.00 -6.95 11.39
CA PHE A 128 6.12 -6.13 10.18
C PHE A 128 6.73 -6.96 9.05
N GLU A 129 6.68 -6.44 7.80
CA GLU A 129 7.16 -7.20 6.65
C GLU A 129 8.68 -7.20 6.56
N VAL A 130 9.26 -8.39 6.58
CA VAL A 130 10.70 -8.60 6.46
C VAL A 130 11.09 -9.29 5.15
N ASP A 131 10.12 -9.89 4.45
CA ASP A 131 10.35 -10.52 3.15
C ASP A 131 10.34 -9.46 2.05
N LYS A 132 11.24 -9.64 1.08
CA LYS A 132 11.39 -8.74 -0.06
C LYS A 132 10.14 -8.78 -0.95
N GLY A 133 9.51 -7.62 -1.17
CA GLY A 133 8.32 -7.53 -2.01
C GLY A 133 7.64 -6.16 -1.97
N ASP A 134 6.49 -6.07 -2.65
CA ASP A 134 5.71 -4.83 -2.75
C ASP A 134 5.18 -4.39 -1.38
N TRP A 135 4.73 -5.33 -0.56
CA TRP A 135 4.24 -5.03 0.79
C TRP A 135 5.33 -4.47 1.71
N GLN A 136 6.56 -4.96 1.58
CA GLN A 136 7.70 -4.43 2.33
C GLN A 136 7.97 -2.97 1.97
N CYS A 137 8.09 -2.66 0.68
CA CYS A 137 8.29 -1.27 0.23
C CYS A 137 7.15 -0.36 0.67
N PHE A 138 5.90 -0.81 0.48
CA PHE A 138 4.69 -0.07 0.83
C PHE A 138 4.65 0.32 2.30
N THR A 139 4.98 -0.60 3.21
CA THR A 139 4.98 -0.35 4.65
C THR A 139 6.22 0.39 5.14
N PHE A 140 7.30 0.42 4.35
CA PHE A 140 8.54 1.12 4.66
C PHE A 140 8.46 2.63 4.42
N TYR A 141 7.82 3.08 3.34
CA TYR A 141 7.78 4.50 2.96
C TYR A 141 7.34 5.44 4.08
N PRO A 142 6.30 5.16 4.87
CA PRO A 142 5.89 6.03 5.98
C PRO A 142 7.01 6.34 6.97
N PHE A 143 7.92 5.39 7.23
CA PHE A 143 9.01 5.58 8.19
C PHE A 143 10.08 6.58 7.72
N VAL A 144 10.20 6.79 6.42
CA VAL A 144 11.02 7.86 5.85
C VAL A 144 10.26 9.19 5.92
N TRP A 145 9.00 9.20 5.51
CA TRP A 145 8.19 10.41 5.41
C TRP A 145 7.88 11.08 6.74
N MET A 146 7.69 10.29 7.81
CA MET A 146 7.40 10.86 9.15
C MET A 146 8.57 11.65 9.75
N GLN A 147 9.77 11.51 9.21
CA GLN A 147 10.94 12.30 9.54
C GLN A 147 11.06 13.57 8.66
N GLY A 148 10.16 13.77 7.69
CA GLY A 148 10.23 14.83 6.69
C GLY A 148 11.09 14.48 5.49
N GLY A 149 11.59 13.23 5.40
CA GLY A 149 12.39 12.73 4.29
C GLY A 149 11.57 12.30 3.08
N SER A 150 12.28 11.95 2.01
CA SER A 150 11.75 11.37 0.79
C SER A 150 12.82 10.51 0.12
N LEU A 151 12.39 9.45 -0.60
CA LEU A 151 13.28 8.59 -1.38
C LEU A 151 13.79 9.27 -2.66
N PHE A 152 13.13 10.34 -3.08
CA PHE A 152 13.50 11.12 -4.27
C PHE A 152 13.45 12.61 -3.97
N THR A 153 14.28 13.39 -4.66
CA THR A 153 14.25 14.86 -4.58
C THR A 153 13.03 15.43 -5.31
N GLU A 154 12.77 16.72 -5.17
CA GLU A 154 11.73 17.44 -5.93
C GLU A 154 11.92 17.33 -7.45
N GLU A 155 13.17 17.18 -7.91
CA GLU A 155 13.50 16.97 -9.32
C GLU A 155 13.35 15.49 -9.75
N GLY A 156 12.95 14.61 -8.83
CA GLY A 156 12.73 13.18 -9.07
C GLY A 156 14.02 12.34 -9.13
N LEU A 157 15.15 12.87 -8.62
CA LEU A 157 16.41 12.15 -8.52
C LEU A 157 16.48 11.34 -7.24
N ALA A 158 17.27 10.26 -7.26
CA ALA A 158 17.49 9.40 -6.09
C ALA A 158 17.98 10.19 -4.87
N ASN A 159 17.42 9.88 -3.71
CA ASN A 159 17.77 10.39 -2.38
C ASN A 159 17.75 9.25 -1.36
N LEU A 160 18.21 8.05 -1.79
CA LEU A 160 18.09 6.82 -1.03
C LEU A 160 19.08 6.72 0.14
N ASN A 161 20.11 7.55 0.17
CA ASN A 161 21.09 7.58 1.27
C ASN A 161 20.98 8.82 2.17
N SER A 162 19.80 9.47 2.16
CA SER A 162 19.50 10.52 3.12
C SER A 162 19.45 10.00 4.55
N GLU A 163 19.66 10.89 5.53
CA GLU A 163 19.61 10.56 6.95
C GLU A 163 18.30 9.86 7.33
N GLU A 164 17.17 10.33 6.78
CA GLU A 164 15.84 9.80 7.06
C GLU A 164 15.66 8.37 6.54
N VAL A 165 16.21 8.05 5.37
CA VAL A 165 16.19 6.67 4.82
C VAL A 165 17.06 5.78 5.67
N VAL A 166 18.29 6.19 5.99
CA VAL A 166 19.21 5.41 6.82
C VAL A 166 18.63 5.15 8.21
N ASN A 167 18.02 6.15 8.85
CA ASN A 167 17.37 6.00 10.15
C ASN A 167 16.20 5.02 10.11
N ALA A 168 15.38 5.06 9.05
CA ALA A 168 14.26 4.11 8.87
C ALA A 168 14.76 2.67 8.68
N LEU A 169 15.81 2.47 7.87
CA LEU A 169 16.46 1.17 7.69
C LEU A 169 17.06 0.66 9.02
N GLN A 170 17.71 1.55 9.78
CA GLN A 170 18.28 1.18 11.08
C GLN A 170 17.20 0.80 12.09
N LEU A 171 16.05 1.51 12.14
CA LEU A 171 14.93 1.13 12.99
C LEU A 171 14.44 -0.29 12.67
N TRP A 172 14.24 -0.61 11.39
CA TRP A 172 13.76 -1.92 10.98
C TRP A 172 14.79 -3.02 11.31
N ARG A 173 16.07 -2.74 11.11
CA ARG A 173 17.16 -3.62 11.53
C ARG A 173 17.17 -3.84 13.05
N ASP A 174 17.06 -2.77 13.85
CA ASP A 174 17.04 -2.88 15.31
C ASP A 174 15.84 -3.72 15.81
N LEU A 175 14.68 -3.55 15.20
CA LEU A 175 13.48 -4.34 15.50
C LEU A 175 13.69 -5.82 15.18
N LEU A 176 14.28 -6.14 14.04
CA LEU A 176 14.59 -7.51 13.63
C LEU A 176 15.65 -8.14 14.55
N ASP A 177 16.78 -7.48 14.76
CA ASP A 177 17.90 -7.96 15.58
C ASP A 177 17.51 -8.13 17.05
N SER A 178 16.49 -7.43 17.52
CA SER A 178 15.97 -7.56 18.89
C SER A 178 15.36 -8.93 19.18
N GLY A 179 14.94 -9.68 18.15
CA GLY A 179 14.23 -10.96 18.27
C GLY A 179 12.80 -10.81 18.84
N ASN A 180 12.26 -9.59 18.93
CA ASN A 180 10.91 -9.32 19.44
C ASN A 180 9.85 -9.26 18.34
N CYS A 181 10.25 -9.48 17.10
CA CYS A 181 9.43 -9.48 15.91
C CYS A 181 9.34 -10.88 15.31
N ASN A 182 8.20 -11.18 14.69
CA ASN A 182 8.02 -12.42 13.96
C ASN A 182 8.61 -12.25 12.55
N GLU A 183 9.72 -12.97 12.25
CA GLU A 183 10.42 -12.87 10.97
C GLU A 183 9.64 -13.51 9.82
N THR A 184 9.06 -14.69 10.07
CA THR A 184 8.38 -15.48 9.05
C THR A 184 7.15 -16.16 9.62
N PRO A 185 6.00 -15.49 9.62
CA PRO A 185 4.77 -16.07 10.16
C PRO A 185 4.21 -17.22 9.32
N GLY A 186 4.87 -17.61 8.22
CA GLY A 186 4.43 -18.68 7.32
C GLY A 186 3.28 -18.31 6.40
N ARG A 187 2.91 -17.03 6.36
CA ARG A 187 1.90 -16.43 5.48
C ARG A 187 2.19 -14.95 5.29
N SER A 188 1.54 -14.32 4.34
CA SER A 188 1.72 -12.89 4.11
C SER A 188 1.41 -12.07 5.37
N VAL A 189 2.29 -11.16 5.71
CA VAL A 189 2.14 -10.24 6.86
C VAL A 189 1.04 -9.19 6.59
N SER A 190 0.57 -9.06 5.37
CA SER A 190 -0.63 -8.28 5.03
C SER A 190 -1.94 -8.93 5.53
N ASP A 191 -1.90 -10.19 5.99
CA ASP A 191 -3.05 -10.88 6.57
C ASP A 191 -3.19 -10.56 8.05
N ILE A 192 -4.27 -9.87 8.43
CA ILE A 192 -4.59 -9.50 9.83
C ILE A 192 -4.80 -10.74 10.72
N SER A 193 -4.96 -11.92 10.17
CA SER A 193 -5.16 -13.14 10.94
C SER A 193 -3.97 -13.49 11.84
N ILE A 194 -2.78 -12.98 11.57
CA ILE A 194 -1.62 -13.09 12.47
C ILE A 194 -1.96 -12.47 13.84
N LEU A 195 -2.50 -11.25 13.82
CA LEU A 195 -2.95 -10.58 15.04
C LEU A 195 -4.18 -11.25 15.64
N THR A 196 -5.20 -11.55 14.82
CA THR A 196 -6.50 -12.05 15.32
C THR A 196 -6.45 -13.50 15.78
N ASN A 197 -5.44 -14.28 15.38
CA ASN A 197 -5.13 -15.60 15.92
C ASN A 197 -4.24 -15.55 17.18
N GLY A 198 -3.78 -14.36 17.58
CA GLY A 198 -2.95 -14.22 18.79
C GLY A 198 -1.47 -14.58 18.56
N GLU A 199 -0.97 -14.54 17.34
CA GLU A 199 0.43 -14.85 17.03
C GLU A 199 1.35 -13.64 17.19
N THR A 200 0.77 -12.45 17.29
CA THR A 200 1.46 -11.20 17.58
C THR A 200 0.62 -10.27 18.44
N ALA A 201 1.25 -9.43 19.24
CA ALA A 201 0.58 -8.40 20.03
C ALA A 201 0.26 -7.14 19.22
N MET A 202 1.11 -6.79 18.25
CA MET A 202 0.97 -5.62 17.39
C MET A 202 1.38 -5.96 15.95
N GLN A 203 0.72 -5.35 14.96
CA GLN A 203 0.98 -5.58 13.54
C GLN A 203 0.73 -4.33 12.71
N ILE A 204 1.60 -4.02 11.74
CA ILE A 204 1.28 -3.06 10.68
C ILE A 204 0.29 -3.72 9.73
N ASN A 205 -0.87 -3.08 9.54
CA ASN A 205 -1.86 -3.57 8.60
C ASN A 205 -2.69 -2.41 8.02
N GLY A 206 -3.52 -2.73 7.02
CA GLY A 206 -4.23 -1.70 6.27
C GLY A 206 -5.69 -1.49 6.67
N SER A 207 -6.27 -0.42 6.14
CA SER A 207 -7.69 -0.07 6.32
C SER A 207 -8.64 -1.20 5.91
N TRP A 208 -8.30 -2.01 4.91
CA TRP A 208 -9.08 -3.19 4.48
C TRP A 208 -9.32 -4.22 5.57
N SER A 209 -8.59 -4.15 6.68
CA SER A 209 -8.71 -5.07 7.82
C SER A 209 -9.69 -4.58 8.90
N VAL A 210 -10.22 -3.36 8.80
CA VAL A 210 -11.14 -2.78 9.79
C VAL A 210 -12.35 -3.69 10.07
N PHE A 211 -12.95 -4.27 9.02
CA PHE A 211 -14.09 -5.18 9.18
C PHE A 211 -13.73 -6.58 9.70
N ARG A 212 -12.44 -6.93 9.71
CA ARG A 212 -11.95 -8.24 10.17
C ARG A 212 -11.41 -8.20 11.60
N ALA A 213 -11.03 -7.01 12.07
CA ALA A 213 -10.53 -6.77 13.41
C ALA A 213 -11.68 -6.28 14.30
N ASP A 214 -12.23 -7.16 15.14
CA ASP A 214 -13.28 -6.82 16.11
C ASP A 214 -12.83 -5.64 16.98
N PRO A 215 -13.48 -4.47 16.92
CA PRO A 215 -13.05 -3.26 17.64
C PRO A 215 -13.12 -3.39 19.16
N GLU A 216 -13.86 -4.37 19.69
CA GLU A 216 -13.86 -4.65 21.13
C GLU A 216 -12.56 -5.32 21.60
N LYS A 217 -11.85 -6.01 20.70
CA LYS A 217 -10.62 -6.78 20.98
C LYS A 217 -9.36 -6.13 20.45
N TYR A 218 -9.47 -5.49 19.29
CA TYR A 218 -8.34 -4.94 18.57
C TYR A 218 -8.51 -3.45 18.38
N GLY A 219 -7.46 -2.71 18.66
CA GLY A 219 -7.40 -1.28 18.43
C GLY A 219 -6.51 -0.93 17.23
N VAL A 220 -6.65 0.30 16.76
CA VAL A 220 -5.82 0.91 15.73
C VAL A 220 -5.29 2.24 16.25
N VAL A 221 -4.05 2.55 15.95
CA VAL A 221 -3.45 3.88 16.13
C VAL A 221 -2.61 4.22 14.90
N PRO A 222 -2.35 5.51 14.59
CA PRO A 222 -1.38 5.89 13.58
C PRO A 222 -0.03 5.20 13.81
N LEU A 223 0.78 5.03 12.76
CA LEU A 223 2.15 4.52 12.92
C LEU A 223 2.95 5.42 13.86
N PRO A 224 3.79 4.84 14.75
CA PRO A 224 4.57 5.61 15.72
C PRO A 224 5.52 6.60 15.02
N ALA A 225 5.53 7.84 15.47
CA ALA A 225 6.43 8.88 14.94
C ALA A 225 7.90 8.58 15.31
N ALA A 226 8.83 9.16 14.56
CA ALA A 226 10.27 8.99 14.86
C ALA A 226 10.65 9.53 16.25
N THR A 227 9.98 10.60 16.71
CA THR A 227 10.22 11.22 18.01
C THR A 227 8.92 11.69 18.65
N ALA A 228 8.93 11.98 19.96
CA ALA A 228 7.75 12.40 20.73
C ALA A 228 7.04 13.66 20.20
N ASN A 229 7.74 14.53 19.48
CA ASN A 229 7.17 15.73 18.86
C ASN A 229 7.15 15.63 17.33
N GLY A 230 7.43 14.44 16.80
CA GLY A 230 7.44 14.17 15.35
C GLY A 230 6.03 14.01 14.77
N ASN A 231 5.96 14.07 13.46
CA ASN A 231 4.75 13.74 12.74
C ASN A 231 4.67 12.22 12.54
N THR A 232 3.46 11.71 12.45
CA THR A 232 3.21 10.39 11.88
C THR A 232 3.02 10.51 10.37
N ALA A 233 3.13 9.39 9.66
CA ALA A 233 2.82 9.30 8.25
C ALA A 233 2.15 7.97 7.93
N SER A 234 1.37 7.94 6.85
CA SER A 234 0.85 6.73 6.25
C SER A 234 1.07 6.77 4.74
N VAL A 235 0.89 5.64 4.09
CA VAL A 235 0.88 5.54 2.63
C VAL A 235 -0.56 5.43 2.15
N ALA A 236 -0.89 6.13 1.06
CA ALA A 236 -2.14 5.98 0.32
C ALA A 236 -1.86 5.22 -0.98
N GLY A 237 -2.06 3.93 -0.94
CA GLY A 237 -1.97 3.05 -2.09
C GLY A 237 -3.32 2.81 -2.73
N GLY A 238 -3.69 1.53 -2.81
CA GLY A 238 -4.96 1.08 -3.36
C GLY A 238 -4.84 0.55 -4.77
N TRP A 239 -5.98 0.33 -5.39
CA TRP A 239 -6.06 -0.35 -6.67
C TRP A 239 -6.66 0.54 -7.74
N ASN A 240 -6.27 0.27 -8.96
CA ASN A 240 -6.84 0.87 -10.16
C ASN A 240 -7.32 -0.25 -11.07
N VAL A 241 -8.51 -0.12 -11.65
CA VAL A 241 -8.99 -1.09 -12.64
C VAL A 241 -8.63 -0.63 -14.04
N MET A 242 -8.09 -1.56 -14.82
CA MET A 242 -7.62 -1.38 -16.19
C MET A 242 -8.34 -2.32 -17.13
N VAL A 243 -8.42 -1.98 -18.41
CA VAL A 243 -8.92 -2.84 -19.48
C VAL A 243 -7.78 -3.27 -20.39
N ASN A 244 -7.69 -4.56 -20.66
CA ASN A 244 -6.71 -5.15 -21.57
C ASN A 244 -7.08 -4.85 -23.02
N ASN A 245 -6.20 -4.18 -23.78
CA ASN A 245 -6.41 -3.83 -25.18
C ASN A 245 -6.01 -4.92 -26.17
N GLN A 246 -5.39 -6.02 -25.72
CA GLN A 246 -4.97 -7.13 -26.58
C GLN A 246 -6.14 -8.03 -27.01
N ASN A 247 -7.29 -7.92 -26.34
CA ASN A 247 -8.49 -8.68 -26.64
C ASN A 247 -9.33 -8.01 -27.74
N GLY A 248 -10.20 -8.75 -28.41
CA GLY A 248 -11.01 -8.21 -29.50
C GLY A 248 -12.03 -7.15 -29.05
N GLY A 249 -12.46 -6.29 -29.98
CA GLY A 249 -13.31 -5.13 -29.69
C GLY A 249 -14.61 -5.42 -28.94
N GLU A 250 -15.23 -6.60 -29.15
CA GLU A 250 -16.44 -6.99 -28.37
C GLU A 250 -16.11 -7.21 -26.90
N LYS A 251 -14.95 -7.80 -26.58
CA LYS A 251 -14.49 -7.98 -25.19
C LYS A 251 -14.11 -6.66 -24.54
N ILE A 252 -13.41 -5.78 -25.26
CA ILE A 252 -13.08 -4.44 -24.80
C ILE A 252 -14.37 -3.66 -24.49
N ALA A 253 -15.34 -3.67 -25.39
CA ALA A 253 -16.63 -3.00 -25.17
C ALA A 253 -17.37 -3.59 -23.95
N GLY A 254 -17.37 -4.92 -23.82
CA GLY A 254 -17.96 -5.60 -22.66
C GLY A 254 -17.27 -5.24 -21.34
N ALA A 255 -15.94 -5.17 -21.35
CA ALA A 255 -15.14 -4.76 -20.21
C ALA A 255 -15.44 -3.31 -19.80
N LYS A 256 -15.48 -2.37 -20.77
CA LYS A 256 -15.83 -0.97 -20.52
C LYS A 256 -17.26 -0.82 -19.98
N ASP A 257 -18.22 -1.57 -20.49
CA ASP A 257 -19.61 -1.59 -19.98
C ASP A 257 -19.64 -2.08 -18.52
N PHE A 258 -18.90 -3.18 -18.22
CA PHE A 258 -18.89 -3.75 -16.87
C PHE A 258 -18.24 -2.79 -15.86
N ILE A 259 -17.04 -2.23 -16.17
CA ILE A 259 -16.38 -1.31 -15.25
C ILE A 259 -17.19 -0.01 -15.06
N SER A 260 -17.88 0.45 -16.10
CA SER A 260 -18.80 1.60 -16.00
C SER A 260 -19.95 1.31 -15.05
N TRP A 261 -20.55 0.14 -15.16
CA TRP A 261 -21.63 -0.30 -14.27
C TRP A 261 -21.14 -0.48 -12.84
N MET A 262 -19.96 -1.11 -12.63
CA MET A 262 -19.46 -1.44 -11.30
C MET A 262 -18.78 -0.24 -10.62
N TRP A 263 -17.84 0.41 -11.31
CA TRP A 263 -16.89 1.33 -10.70
C TRP A 263 -17.18 2.82 -10.97
N LEU A 264 -17.92 3.15 -12.05
CA LEU A 264 -18.35 4.52 -12.30
C LEU A 264 -19.74 4.79 -11.73
N ASN A 265 -20.54 3.75 -11.45
CA ASN A 265 -21.80 3.90 -10.75
C ASN A 265 -21.55 4.18 -9.27
N LYS A 266 -22.02 5.35 -8.78
CA LYS A 266 -21.82 5.81 -7.41
C LYS A 266 -22.29 4.80 -6.36
N ASP A 267 -23.49 4.22 -6.53
CA ASP A 267 -24.09 3.35 -5.53
C ASP A 267 -23.29 2.03 -5.42
N HIS A 268 -22.86 1.45 -6.55
CA HIS A 268 -22.10 0.20 -6.57
C HIS A 268 -20.71 0.37 -5.96
N VAL A 269 -19.98 1.44 -6.34
CA VAL A 269 -18.66 1.69 -5.76
C VAL A 269 -18.73 2.07 -4.28
N THR A 270 -19.80 2.77 -3.85
CA THR A 270 -20.05 3.03 -2.43
C THR A 270 -20.27 1.71 -1.69
N GLU A 271 -21.09 0.81 -2.20
CA GLU A 271 -21.33 -0.49 -1.60
C GLU A 271 -20.05 -1.32 -1.50
N PHE A 272 -19.22 -1.31 -2.53
CA PHE A 272 -17.93 -1.99 -2.51
C PHE A 272 -17.03 -1.46 -1.40
N ASN A 273 -16.81 -0.14 -1.34
CA ASN A 273 -15.89 0.49 -0.38
C ASN A 273 -16.41 0.45 1.07
N THR A 274 -17.72 0.26 1.29
CA THR A 274 -18.33 0.32 2.62
C THR A 274 -18.83 -1.01 3.16
N LYS A 275 -18.97 -2.04 2.31
CA LYS A 275 -19.49 -3.35 2.71
C LYS A 275 -18.55 -4.51 2.37
N ALA A 276 -17.92 -4.48 1.19
CA ALA A 276 -17.03 -5.55 0.77
C ALA A 276 -15.60 -5.32 1.31
N LYS A 277 -15.15 -4.07 1.31
CA LYS A 277 -13.83 -3.64 1.74
C LYS A 277 -13.95 -2.29 2.45
N PHE A 278 -13.27 -2.10 3.59
CA PHE A 278 -13.14 -0.77 4.17
C PHE A 278 -11.97 -0.06 3.49
N SER A 279 -12.28 0.83 2.57
CA SER A 279 -11.29 1.63 1.84
C SER A 279 -11.86 2.99 1.46
N TYR A 280 -10.99 3.92 1.13
CA TYR A 280 -11.39 5.28 0.76
C TYR A 280 -11.41 5.39 -0.76
N CYS A 281 -12.59 5.64 -1.34
CA CYS A 281 -12.68 6.02 -2.75
C CYS A 281 -12.09 7.41 -2.96
N MET A 282 -11.47 7.66 -4.10
CA MET A 282 -10.97 8.99 -4.45
C MET A 282 -12.05 9.91 -5.05
N ARG A 283 -13.33 9.51 -4.91
CA ARG A 283 -14.51 10.27 -5.34
C ARG A 283 -15.21 10.90 -4.15
N GLU A 284 -15.34 12.22 -4.15
CA GLU A 284 -15.96 12.98 -3.05
C GLU A 284 -17.39 12.55 -2.74
N SER A 285 -18.18 12.30 -3.79
CA SER A 285 -19.58 11.85 -3.63
C SER A 285 -19.71 10.47 -3.00
N VAL A 286 -18.72 9.58 -3.19
CA VAL A 286 -18.67 8.23 -2.62
C VAL A 286 -18.25 8.30 -1.16
N ILE A 287 -17.28 9.15 -0.82
CA ILE A 287 -16.84 9.39 0.57
C ILE A 287 -18.04 9.91 1.39
N GLU A 288 -18.75 10.92 0.89
CA GLU A 288 -19.92 11.47 1.59
C GLU A 288 -21.05 10.41 1.73
N ALA A 289 -21.27 9.58 0.71
CA ALA A 289 -22.26 8.50 0.79
C ALA A 289 -21.86 7.38 1.78
N GLY A 290 -20.56 7.15 1.98
CA GLY A 290 -20.00 6.16 2.91
C GLY A 290 -19.79 6.67 4.34
N LYS A 291 -20.08 7.92 4.63
CA LYS A 291 -19.73 8.63 5.87
C LYS A 291 -20.10 7.88 7.16
N ASP A 292 -21.29 7.30 7.23
CA ASP A 292 -21.72 6.55 8.42
C ASP A 292 -20.83 5.32 8.68
N VAL A 293 -20.30 4.71 7.63
CA VAL A 293 -19.41 3.55 7.74
C VAL A 293 -18.02 3.97 8.19
N TYR A 294 -17.51 5.08 7.68
CA TYR A 294 -16.21 5.63 8.10
C TYR A 294 -16.18 6.12 9.54
N GLN A 295 -17.34 6.25 10.18
CA GLN A 295 -17.53 6.60 11.59
C GLN A 295 -18.15 5.46 12.41
N SER A 296 -18.22 4.23 11.89
CA SER A 296 -18.96 3.13 12.50
C SER A 296 -18.28 2.47 13.70
N SER A 297 -16.99 2.66 13.89
CA SER A 297 -16.21 2.09 14.98
C SER A 297 -15.01 2.97 15.34
N GLU A 298 -14.41 2.76 16.53
CA GLU A 298 -13.17 3.46 16.91
C GLU A 298 -12.07 3.28 15.86
N ASN A 299 -11.89 2.07 15.35
CA ASN A 299 -10.88 1.79 14.32
C ASN A 299 -11.15 2.53 13.00
N ALA A 300 -12.41 2.61 12.58
CA ALA A 300 -12.80 3.35 11.38
C ALA A 300 -12.55 4.86 11.54
N ILE A 301 -12.85 5.41 12.74
CA ILE A 301 -12.61 6.82 13.07
C ILE A 301 -11.11 7.15 13.02
N VAL A 302 -10.25 6.31 13.60
CA VAL A 302 -8.79 6.52 13.54
C VAL A 302 -8.29 6.60 12.11
N PHE A 303 -8.75 5.70 11.23
CA PHE A 303 -8.36 5.75 9.82
C PHE A 303 -8.88 7.01 9.11
N SER A 304 -10.13 7.40 9.35
CA SER A 304 -10.77 8.53 8.64
C SER A 304 -10.33 9.90 9.16
N GLU A 305 -10.09 10.05 10.45
CA GLU A 305 -9.82 11.35 11.06
C GLU A 305 -8.33 11.59 11.35
N GLU A 306 -7.53 10.53 11.57
CA GLU A 306 -6.12 10.66 11.94
C GLU A 306 -5.20 10.18 10.82
N VAL A 307 -5.33 8.92 10.39
CA VAL A 307 -4.38 8.29 9.43
C VAL A 307 -4.49 8.92 8.05
N LEU A 308 -5.72 9.14 7.55
CA LEU A 308 -5.97 9.74 6.22
C LEU A 308 -5.30 11.12 6.07
N GLN A 309 -5.27 11.92 7.15
CA GLN A 309 -4.68 13.27 7.13
C GLN A 309 -3.15 13.26 6.98
N THR A 310 -2.51 12.13 7.25
CA THR A 310 -1.05 11.96 7.21
C THR A 310 -0.58 11.12 6.03
N ALA A 311 -1.52 10.66 5.20
CA ALA A 311 -1.24 9.78 4.10
C ALA A 311 -0.61 10.52 2.91
N LYS A 312 0.44 9.92 2.36
CA LYS A 312 1.05 10.35 1.09
C LYS A 312 0.82 9.30 0.02
N PRO A 313 0.72 9.70 -1.26
CA PRO A 313 0.59 8.75 -2.36
C PRO A 313 1.74 7.74 -2.37
N GLU A 314 1.42 6.47 -2.66
CA GLU A 314 2.44 5.46 -2.92
C GLU A 314 3.31 5.86 -4.10
N ILE A 315 4.62 5.64 -3.98
CA ILE A 315 5.58 6.00 -5.02
C ILE A 315 5.43 5.03 -6.20
N ALA A 316 5.10 5.55 -7.35
CA ALA A 316 4.97 4.77 -8.59
C ALA A 316 6.36 4.57 -9.22
N LEU A 317 6.98 3.43 -8.96
CA LEU A 317 8.29 3.05 -9.47
C LEU A 317 8.17 2.19 -10.74
N SER A 318 9.23 2.18 -11.57
CA SER A 318 9.42 1.12 -12.56
C SER A 318 9.83 -0.19 -11.87
N GLY A 319 9.70 -1.32 -12.55
CA GLY A 319 10.08 -2.62 -11.97
C GLY A 319 11.53 -2.66 -11.48
N GLU A 320 12.47 -2.06 -12.22
CA GLU A 320 13.88 -1.99 -11.85
C GLU A 320 14.14 -1.06 -10.67
N ALA A 321 13.53 0.13 -10.66
CA ALA A 321 13.65 1.06 -9.54
C ALA A 321 13.08 0.47 -8.24
N LYS A 322 11.96 -0.26 -8.33
CA LYS A 322 11.36 -0.97 -7.19
C LYS A 322 12.30 -2.07 -6.68
N GLU A 323 12.90 -2.84 -7.57
CA GLU A 323 13.86 -3.88 -7.21
C GLU A 323 15.09 -3.30 -6.47
N ILE A 324 15.57 -2.12 -6.86
CA ILE A 324 16.66 -1.41 -6.15
C ILE A 324 16.23 -1.06 -4.73
N VAL A 325 15.03 -0.48 -4.54
CA VAL A 325 14.52 -0.11 -3.21
C VAL A 325 14.30 -1.35 -2.34
N ALA A 326 13.68 -2.39 -2.88
CA ALA A 326 13.45 -3.63 -2.14
C ALA A 326 14.77 -4.32 -1.75
N THR A 327 15.79 -4.30 -2.63
CA THR A 327 17.13 -4.82 -2.33
C THR A 327 17.78 -4.01 -1.22
N MET A 328 17.69 -2.67 -1.25
CA MET A 328 18.20 -1.80 -0.18
C MET A 328 17.66 -2.21 1.19
N ILE A 329 16.35 -2.43 1.29
CA ILE A 329 15.71 -2.83 2.55
C ILE A 329 16.24 -4.21 2.99
N GLN A 330 16.30 -5.19 2.07
CA GLN A 330 16.80 -6.53 2.38
C GLN A 330 18.27 -6.53 2.80
N ASP A 331 19.13 -5.76 2.12
CA ASP A 331 20.53 -5.66 2.46
C ASP A 331 20.71 -5.02 3.84
N ALA A 332 19.95 -3.99 4.16
CA ALA A 332 19.97 -3.38 5.48
C ALA A 332 19.49 -4.35 6.58
N LEU A 333 18.49 -5.19 6.30
CA LEU A 333 17.95 -6.14 7.28
C LEU A 333 18.92 -7.32 7.55
N TYR A 334 19.61 -7.83 6.52
CA TYR A 334 20.27 -9.13 6.64
C TYR A 334 21.76 -9.14 6.28
N ASN A 335 22.24 -8.23 5.43
CA ASN A 335 23.53 -8.41 4.77
C ASN A 335 24.60 -7.40 5.18
N THR A 336 24.22 -6.11 5.35
CA THR A 336 25.17 -5.02 5.57
C THR A 336 24.63 -3.97 6.54
N SER A 337 25.33 -2.86 6.75
CA SER A 337 24.80 -1.76 7.56
C SER A 337 23.72 -0.97 6.81
N ALA A 338 22.83 -0.30 7.54
CA ALA A 338 21.81 0.56 6.96
C ALA A 338 22.42 1.63 6.02
N GLN A 339 23.54 2.23 6.44
CA GLN A 339 24.26 3.22 5.63
C GLN A 339 24.82 2.63 4.33
N GLU A 340 25.48 1.48 4.40
CA GLU A 340 26.07 0.84 3.22
C GLU A 340 24.99 0.34 2.24
N ALA A 341 23.89 -0.21 2.74
CA ALA A 341 22.74 -0.59 1.91
C ALA A 341 22.15 0.63 1.18
N ALA A 342 22.00 1.74 1.89
CA ALA A 342 21.51 3.00 1.35
C ALA A 342 22.45 3.59 0.30
N ASP A 343 23.77 3.59 0.54
CA ASP A 343 24.78 4.11 -0.40
C ASP A 343 24.82 3.28 -1.69
N ASN A 344 24.80 1.95 -1.59
CA ASN A 344 24.76 1.05 -2.74
C ASN A 344 23.49 1.23 -3.59
N ALA A 345 22.34 1.40 -2.94
CA ALA A 345 21.08 1.66 -3.61
C ALA A 345 21.06 3.04 -4.28
N GLN A 346 21.63 4.04 -3.64
CA GLN A 346 21.77 5.39 -4.21
C GLN A 346 22.57 5.36 -5.52
N GLU A 347 23.72 4.69 -5.53
CA GLU A 347 24.56 4.55 -6.72
C GLU A 347 23.81 3.81 -7.84
N SER A 348 23.18 2.68 -7.51
CA SER A 348 22.41 1.87 -8.46
C SER A 348 21.23 2.65 -9.07
N MET A 349 20.50 3.41 -8.23
CA MET A 349 19.36 4.20 -8.69
C MET A 349 19.79 5.38 -9.57
N LEU A 350 20.88 6.06 -9.24
CA LEU A 350 21.42 7.14 -10.07
C LEU A 350 21.88 6.62 -11.43
N GLN A 351 22.55 5.46 -11.46
CA GLN A 351 22.93 4.81 -12.72
C GLN A 351 21.69 4.46 -13.56
N TYR A 352 20.68 3.83 -12.95
CA TYR A 352 19.42 3.53 -13.63
C TYR A 352 18.76 4.79 -14.20
N GLN A 353 18.73 5.88 -13.42
CA GLN A 353 18.13 7.16 -13.86
C GLN A 353 18.92 7.84 -14.99
N GLU A 354 20.26 7.70 -15.01
CA GLU A 354 21.09 8.18 -16.11
C GLU A 354 20.82 7.41 -17.41
N GLU A 355 20.71 6.08 -17.34
CA GLU A 355 20.49 5.22 -18.49
C GLU A 355 19.07 5.31 -19.06
N SER A 356 18.06 5.38 -18.19
CA SER A 356 16.63 5.37 -18.57
C SER A 356 16.01 6.77 -18.76
N GLY A 357 16.61 7.79 -18.16
CA GLY A 357 16.00 9.12 -18.04
C GLY A 357 14.83 9.20 -17.03
N ALA A 358 14.60 8.14 -16.24
CA ALA A 358 13.47 8.06 -15.30
C ALA A 358 13.57 9.14 -14.21
N ARG A 359 12.39 9.63 -13.80
CA ARG A 359 12.22 10.53 -12.65
C ARG A 359 11.02 10.05 -11.84
N PHE A 360 11.12 10.12 -10.52
CA PHE A 360 10.09 9.63 -9.62
C PHE A 360 9.67 10.73 -8.64
N SER A 361 8.36 10.82 -8.37
CA SER A 361 7.83 11.69 -7.32
C SER A 361 7.85 10.91 -6.00
N GLY A 362 8.40 11.49 -4.95
CA GLY A 362 8.53 10.88 -3.63
C GLY A 362 7.57 11.44 -2.59
#